data_f1865bbc99780841b28b009549f912c2
#
_entry.id   f1865bbc99780841b28b009549f912c2
#
_cell.length_a   1.000
_cell.length_b   1.000
_cell.length_c   1.000
_cell.angle_alpha   90.00
_cell.angle_beta   90.00
_cell.angle_gamma   90.00
#
_symmetry.space_group_name_H-M   'P 1'
#
loop_
_entity.id
_entity.type
_entity.pdbx_description
1 polymer ?
#
loop_
_entity_poly.entity_id
_entity_poly.type
_entity_poly.pdbx_seq_one_letter_code
_entity_poly.pdbx_strand_id
1 'polypeptide(L)'
;MGAGSIGCFVGGCLEAERAAAVTFVGRPSLAGPIAAHGLTLRGFGREQHLAPAEVQFETEVGALEASQVVLCCVKSGATAAAAKALAEVLRPEAVVVSLQNGIRNAEILRRHLPRQRVVSAVVGFNVVIHEGAVFQQTTTGPLVVEAEEGSRDDPWIAALRSAGLQVELAKPIAPEQWTKLVVNLNNAISALS
;
A
#
# COMPACT_ATOMS: atom_id res chain seq x y z
N MET A 1 -2.91 -6.08 0.15
CA MET A 1 -2.36 -7.01 1.16
C MET A 1 -1.71 -6.24 2.30
N GLY A 2 -2.14 -6.45 3.54
CA GLY A 2 -1.76 -5.65 4.70
C GLY A 2 -2.60 -4.39 4.83
N ALA A 3 -3.91 -4.54 4.95
CA ALA A 3 -4.86 -3.47 5.21
C ALA A 3 -4.63 -2.88 6.61
N GLY A 4 -3.64 -2.01 6.72
CA GLY A 4 -3.29 -1.13 7.83
C GLY A 4 -3.38 0.32 7.39
N SER A 5 -2.68 1.26 8.08
CA SER A 5 -2.78 2.70 7.77
C SER A 5 -2.57 3.01 6.29
N ILE A 6 -1.44 2.60 5.73
CA ILE A 6 -1.11 2.91 4.32
C ILE A 6 -2.00 2.11 3.36
N GLY A 7 -2.19 0.80 3.61
CA GLY A 7 -2.99 -0.05 2.72
C GLY A 7 -4.44 0.40 2.62
N CYS A 8 -5.09 0.74 3.75
CA CYS A 8 -6.44 1.25 3.74
C CYS A 8 -6.55 2.66 3.14
N PHE A 9 -5.57 3.54 3.41
CA PHE A 9 -5.60 4.88 2.85
C PHE A 9 -5.43 4.87 1.32
N VAL A 10 -4.38 4.22 0.81
CA VAL A 10 -4.10 4.16 -0.64
C VAL A 10 -5.19 3.38 -1.38
N GLY A 11 -5.59 2.22 -0.86
CA GLY A 11 -6.68 1.43 -1.43
C GLY A 11 -8.01 2.18 -1.39
N GLY A 12 -8.29 2.87 -0.28
CA GLY A 12 -9.50 3.68 -0.15
C GLY A 12 -9.55 4.84 -1.14
N CYS A 13 -8.42 5.52 -1.40
CA CYS A 13 -8.34 6.54 -2.45
C CYS A 13 -8.67 5.96 -3.84
N LEU A 14 -8.15 4.77 -4.17
CA LEU A 14 -8.44 4.09 -5.44
C LEU A 14 -9.93 3.76 -5.58
N GLU A 15 -10.56 3.25 -4.53
CA GLU A 15 -11.97 2.88 -4.52
C GLU A 15 -12.88 4.12 -4.57
N ALA A 16 -12.60 5.12 -3.73
CA ALA A 16 -13.40 6.35 -3.65
C ALA A 16 -13.46 7.14 -4.96
N GLU A 17 -12.36 7.14 -5.72
CA GLU A 17 -12.28 7.77 -7.04
C GLU A 17 -12.68 6.81 -8.19
N ARG A 18 -13.06 5.57 -7.86
CA ARG A 18 -13.37 4.52 -8.85
C ARG A 18 -12.24 4.29 -9.85
N ALA A 19 -11.01 4.52 -9.41
CA ALA A 19 -9.82 4.35 -10.24
C ALA A 19 -9.43 2.87 -10.40
N ALA A 20 -9.80 2.03 -9.42
CA ALA A 20 -9.68 0.58 -9.48
C ALA A 20 -10.62 -0.07 -8.47
N ALA A 21 -11.11 -1.28 -8.76
CA ALA A 21 -11.76 -2.12 -7.77
C ALA A 21 -10.72 -2.67 -6.78
N VAL A 22 -10.97 -2.55 -5.48
CA VAL A 22 -10.00 -2.87 -4.43
C VAL A 22 -10.53 -3.94 -3.48
N THR A 23 -9.77 -5.04 -3.36
CA THR A 23 -9.96 -6.02 -2.28
C THR A 23 -8.93 -5.77 -1.18
N PHE A 24 -9.40 -5.40 0.01
CA PHE A 24 -8.55 -5.21 1.18
C PHE A 24 -8.32 -6.55 1.88
N VAL A 25 -7.06 -6.96 2.03
CA VAL A 25 -6.72 -8.14 2.83
C VAL A 25 -5.96 -7.71 4.07
N GLY A 26 -6.54 -7.98 5.23
CA GLY A 26 -6.01 -7.49 6.49
C GLY A 26 -6.36 -8.36 7.70
N ARG A 27 -5.98 -7.88 8.87
CA ARG A 27 -6.24 -8.58 10.13
C ARG A 27 -7.71 -8.51 10.53
N PRO A 28 -8.26 -9.56 11.20
CA PRO A 28 -9.65 -9.55 11.69
C PRO A 28 -9.98 -8.35 12.57
N SER A 29 -9.01 -7.77 13.28
CA SER A 29 -9.20 -6.61 14.15
C SER A 29 -9.69 -5.35 13.42
N LEU A 30 -9.51 -5.25 12.10
CA LEU A 30 -10.03 -4.15 11.28
C LEU A 30 -11.32 -4.52 10.54
N ALA A 31 -11.61 -5.80 10.36
CA ALA A 31 -12.79 -6.26 9.65
C ALA A 31 -14.09 -5.77 10.34
N GLY A 32 -14.19 -5.90 11.66
CA GLY A 32 -15.33 -5.45 12.43
C GLY A 32 -15.63 -3.95 12.31
N PRO A 33 -14.65 -3.07 12.61
CA PRO A 33 -14.81 -1.63 12.42
C PRO A 33 -15.20 -1.22 11.01
N ILE A 34 -14.58 -1.82 9.98
CA ILE A 34 -14.90 -1.54 8.57
C ILE A 34 -16.29 -2.02 8.20
N ALA A 35 -16.70 -3.21 8.65
CA ALA A 35 -18.05 -3.72 8.42
C ALA A 35 -19.13 -2.87 9.10
N ALA A 36 -18.83 -2.27 10.25
CA ALA A 36 -19.75 -1.43 11.00
C ALA A 36 -19.83 0.01 10.48
N HIS A 37 -18.71 0.59 10.08
CA HIS A 37 -18.60 2.03 9.82
C HIS A 37 -18.13 2.37 8.38
N GLY A 38 -17.80 1.38 7.55
CA GLY A 38 -17.15 1.63 6.27
C GLY A 38 -15.69 2.09 6.47
N LEU A 39 -15.18 2.90 5.54
CA LEU A 39 -13.82 3.40 5.55
C LEU A 39 -13.84 4.90 5.29
N THR A 40 -13.32 5.69 6.23
CA THR A 40 -13.24 7.15 6.09
C THR A 40 -11.79 7.57 5.86
N LEU A 41 -11.57 8.35 4.82
CA LEU A 41 -10.29 8.94 4.46
C LEU A 41 -10.29 10.42 4.80
N ARG A 42 -9.28 10.89 5.53
CA ARG A 42 -9.06 12.31 5.82
C ARG A 42 -7.69 12.75 5.36
N GLY A 43 -7.60 13.90 4.71
CA GLY A 43 -6.32 14.51 4.33
C GLY A 43 -6.52 15.93 3.81
N PHE A 44 -5.73 16.86 4.29
CA PHE A 44 -5.54 18.24 3.82
C PHE A 44 -6.80 18.91 3.20
N GLY A 45 -7.88 18.99 3.99
CA GLY A 45 -9.13 19.63 3.57
C GLY A 45 -10.08 18.73 2.77
N ARG A 46 -9.76 17.46 2.58
CA ARG A 46 -10.60 16.47 1.91
C ARG A 46 -11.00 15.36 2.89
N GLU A 47 -12.27 15.04 2.91
CA GLU A 47 -12.81 13.85 3.57
C GLU A 47 -13.64 13.07 2.56
N GLN A 48 -13.41 11.77 2.52
CA GLN A 48 -14.16 10.82 1.69
C GLN A 48 -14.59 9.66 2.56
N HIS A 49 -15.79 9.17 2.34
CA HIS A 49 -16.36 8.05 3.06
C HIS A 49 -16.83 6.99 2.07
N LEU A 50 -16.38 5.76 2.29
CA LEU A 50 -16.87 4.56 1.62
C LEU A 50 -17.80 3.84 2.59
N ALA A 51 -19.05 3.63 2.20
CA ALA A 51 -19.99 2.86 3.01
C ALA A 51 -19.52 1.39 3.16
N PRO A 52 -19.94 0.65 4.20
CA PRO A 52 -19.52 -0.75 4.39
C PRO A 52 -19.73 -1.62 3.15
N ALA A 53 -20.80 -1.41 2.38
CA ALA A 53 -21.10 -2.17 1.17
C ALA A 53 -20.17 -1.86 -0.01
N GLU A 54 -19.41 -0.75 0.06
CA GLU A 54 -18.44 -0.35 -0.95
C GLU A 54 -17.01 -0.83 -0.64
N VAL A 55 -16.80 -1.49 0.53
CA VAL A 55 -15.48 -1.93 0.97
C VAL A 55 -15.42 -3.45 1.00
N GLN A 56 -14.78 -4.05 0.01
CA GLN A 56 -14.50 -5.48 0.03
C GLN A 56 -13.30 -5.76 0.94
N PHE A 57 -13.57 -6.22 2.18
CA PHE A 57 -12.53 -6.53 3.15
C PHE A 57 -12.52 -8.02 3.49
N GLU A 58 -11.34 -8.64 3.35
CA GLU A 58 -11.10 -10.06 3.52
C GLU A 58 -9.96 -10.32 4.51
N THR A 59 -9.96 -11.49 5.13
CA THR A 59 -8.88 -11.91 6.03
C THR A 59 -7.95 -12.93 5.37
N GLU A 60 -8.42 -13.59 4.32
CA GLU A 60 -7.72 -14.67 3.62
C GLU A 60 -7.04 -14.18 2.35
N VAL A 61 -5.81 -14.62 2.14
CA VAL A 61 -4.99 -14.23 0.98
C VAL A 61 -5.59 -14.74 -0.34
N GLY A 62 -6.35 -15.84 -0.30
CA GLY A 62 -7.04 -16.42 -1.47
C GLY A 62 -7.92 -15.41 -2.22
N ALA A 63 -8.45 -14.40 -1.53
CA ALA A 63 -9.22 -13.32 -2.15
C ALA A 63 -8.44 -12.50 -3.19
N LEU A 64 -7.10 -12.64 -3.23
CA LEU A 64 -6.23 -11.93 -4.18
C LEU A 64 -5.92 -12.71 -5.46
N GLU A 65 -6.48 -13.90 -5.65
CA GLU A 65 -6.18 -14.78 -6.80
C GLU A 65 -6.39 -14.07 -8.16
N ALA A 66 -7.44 -13.28 -8.28
CA ALA A 66 -7.76 -12.54 -9.50
C ALA A 66 -7.07 -11.17 -9.61
N SER A 67 -6.27 -10.79 -8.61
CA SER A 67 -5.65 -9.46 -8.57
C SER A 67 -4.57 -9.32 -9.64
N GLN A 68 -4.68 -8.26 -10.44
CA GLN A 68 -3.65 -7.87 -11.41
C GLN A 68 -2.47 -7.16 -10.71
N VAL A 69 -2.79 -6.40 -9.64
CA VAL A 69 -1.80 -5.63 -8.88
C VAL A 69 -2.05 -5.83 -7.38
N VAL A 70 -1.01 -6.14 -6.63
CA VAL A 70 -1.05 -6.25 -5.18
C VAL A 70 -0.18 -5.18 -4.55
N LEU A 71 -0.79 -4.22 -3.84
CA LEU A 71 -0.07 -3.28 -2.99
C LEU A 71 0.28 -3.97 -1.67
N CYS A 72 1.55 -4.31 -1.46
CA CYS A 72 2.04 -4.97 -0.26
C CYS A 72 2.40 -3.93 0.80
N CYS A 73 1.58 -3.86 1.86
CA CYS A 73 1.67 -2.90 2.96
C CYS A 73 1.86 -3.57 4.32
N VAL A 74 2.23 -4.85 4.36
CA VAL A 74 2.47 -5.56 5.62
C VAL A 74 3.70 -4.98 6.36
N LYS A 75 3.76 -5.14 7.69
CA LYS A 75 4.97 -4.77 8.44
C LYS A 75 6.16 -5.60 7.96
N SER A 76 7.37 -5.01 7.94
CA SER A 76 8.58 -5.64 7.39
C SER A 76 8.87 -7.03 7.94
N GLY A 77 8.59 -7.29 9.23
CA GLY A 77 8.75 -8.62 9.82
C GLY A 77 7.80 -9.70 9.26
N ALA A 78 6.73 -9.30 8.58
CA ALA A 78 5.78 -10.22 7.97
C ALA A 78 5.99 -10.41 6.44
N THR A 79 6.98 -9.74 5.84
CA THR A 79 7.19 -9.73 4.39
C THR A 79 7.40 -11.12 3.82
N ALA A 80 8.25 -11.94 4.44
CA ALA A 80 8.54 -13.28 3.94
C ALA A 80 7.31 -14.22 4.00
N ALA A 81 6.52 -14.13 5.08
CA ALA A 81 5.29 -14.92 5.21
C ALA A 81 4.24 -14.48 4.20
N ALA A 82 4.06 -13.16 4.03
CA ALA A 82 3.15 -12.61 3.02
C ALA A 82 3.56 -13.01 1.61
N ALA A 83 4.87 -12.95 1.29
CA ALA A 83 5.37 -13.32 -0.02
C ALA A 83 5.13 -14.80 -0.35
N LYS A 84 5.33 -15.71 0.62
CA LYS A 84 5.02 -17.14 0.46
C LYS A 84 3.53 -17.37 0.18
N ALA A 85 2.66 -16.74 0.97
CA ALA A 85 1.22 -16.86 0.78
C ALA A 85 0.75 -16.29 -0.57
N LEU A 86 1.33 -15.18 -1.02
CA LEU A 86 1.05 -14.61 -2.34
C LEU A 86 1.53 -15.51 -3.49
N ALA A 87 2.67 -16.21 -3.32
CA ALA A 87 3.19 -17.13 -4.33
C ALA A 87 2.26 -18.31 -4.63
N GLU A 88 1.44 -18.70 -3.64
CA GLU A 88 0.48 -19.82 -3.78
C GLU A 88 -0.79 -19.40 -4.55
N VAL A 89 -1.14 -18.10 -4.54
CA VAL A 89 -2.42 -17.65 -5.08
C VAL A 89 -2.30 -16.75 -6.31
N LEU A 90 -1.21 -15.97 -6.43
CA LEU A 90 -1.09 -14.99 -7.51
C LEU A 90 -0.71 -15.62 -8.85
N ARG A 91 -1.32 -15.10 -9.91
CA ARG A 91 -0.95 -15.42 -11.29
C ARG A 91 0.47 -14.89 -11.59
N PRO A 92 1.18 -15.51 -12.55
CA PRO A 92 2.53 -15.09 -12.94
C PRO A 92 2.62 -13.64 -13.42
N GLU A 93 1.56 -13.12 -14.05
CA GLU A 93 1.48 -11.79 -14.64
C GLU A 93 1.18 -10.70 -13.62
N ALA A 94 0.86 -11.07 -12.37
CA ALA A 94 0.54 -10.09 -11.33
C ALA A 94 1.75 -9.22 -10.98
N VAL A 95 1.48 -7.94 -10.72
CA VAL A 95 2.47 -6.99 -10.21
C VAL A 95 2.34 -6.87 -8.70
N VAL A 96 3.44 -6.97 -7.97
CA VAL A 96 3.47 -6.78 -6.53
C VAL A 96 4.27 -5.53 -6.20
N VAL A 97 3.61 -4.50 -5.67
CA VAL A 97 4.22 -3.22 -5.33
C VAL A 97 4.46 -3.16 -3.82
N SER A 98 5.72 -3.07 -3.40
CA SER A 98 6.08 -2.92 -1.99
C SER A 98 5.93 -1.46 -1.56
N LEU A 99 4.88 -1.16 -0.80
CA LEU A 99 4.66 0.14 -0.13
C LEU A 99 5.17 0.13 1.33
N GLN A 100 6.10 -0.75 1.64
CA GLN A 100 6.60 -0.98 2.98
C GLN A 100 7.77 -0.04 3.30
N ASN A 101 7.85 0.41 4.55
CA ASN A 101 9.05 1.08 5.04
C ASN A 101 10.25 0.13 5.07
N GLY A 102 11.45 0.66 4.81
CA GLY A 102 12.71 -0.09 4.80
C GLY A 102 13.19 -0.46 3.39
N ILE A 103 14.42 -0.91 3.30
CA ILE A 103 15.16 -1.06 2.03
C ILE A 103 15.22 -2.49 1.49
N ARG A 104 14.83 -3.51 2.29
CA ARG A 104 15.00 -4.93 1.92
C ARG A 104 13.70 -5.64 1.53
N ASN A 105 12.55 -5.01 1.72
CA ASN A 105 11.27 -5.70 1.56
C ASN A 105 11.01 -6.17 0.12
N ALA A 106 11.31 -5.33 -0.87
CA ALA A 106 11.18 -5.72 -2.28
C ALA A 106 12.13 -6.87 -2.66
N GLU A 107 13.34 -6.92 -2.11
CA GLU A 107 14.27 -8.03 -2.31
C GLU A 107 13.71 -9.34 -1.73
N ILE A 108 13.13 -9.30 -0.54
CA ILE A 108 12.48 -10.47 0.08
C ILE A 108 11.29 -10.93 -0.77
N LEU A 109 10.46 -10.00 -1.26
CA LEU A 109 9.35 -10.32 -2.16
C LEU A 109 9.86 -10.99 -3.45
N ARG A 110 10.88 -10.43 -4.12
CA ARG A 110 11.47 -10.99 -5.36
C ARG A 110 11.99 -12.42 -5.17
N ARG A 111 12.58 -12.74 -4.01
CA ARG A 111 13.07 -14.10 -3.72
C ARG A 111 11.95 -15.14 -3.64
N HIS A 112 10.77 -14.76 -3.17
CA HIS A 112 9.64 -15.67 -3.01
C HIS A 112 8.65 -15.61 -4.17
N LEU A 113 8.71 -14.57 -5.00
CA LEU A 113 7.81 -14.30 -6.12
C LEU A 113 8.59 -14.23 -7.45
N PRO A 114 9.29 -15.31 -7.85
CA PRO A 114 10.19 -15.27 -9.03
C PRO A 114 9.44 -15.15 -10.36
N ARG A 115 8.13 -15.39 -10.36
CA ARG A 115 7.30 -15.31 -11.59
C ARG A 115 6.55 -13.98 -11.70
N GLN A 116 6.35 -13.27 -10.59
CA GLN A 116 5.65 -12.00 -10.54
C GLN A 116 6.64 -10.84 -10.70
N ARG A 117 6.18 -9.76 -11.30
CA ARG A 117 6.91 -8.50 -11.31
C ARG A 117 6.82 -7.83 -9.95
N VAL A 118 7.95 -7.62 -9.27
CA VAL A 118 8.01 -6.95 -7.97
C VAL A 118 8.63 -5.56 -8.12
N VAL A 119 7.85 -4.54 -7.79
CA VAL A 119 8.22 -3.14 -7.87
C VAL A 119 8.41 -2.58 -6.46
N SER A 120 9.49 -1.86 -6.22
CA SER A 120 9.73 -1.15 -4.97
C SER A 120 9.10 0.24 -5.01
N ALA A 121 8.59 0.70 -3.87
CA ALA A 121 8.12 2.08 -3.75
C ALA A 121 8.40 2.65 -2.35
N VAL A 122 8.43 3.97 -2.27
CA VAL A 122 8.59 4.74 -1.03
C VAL A 122 7.34 5.59 -0.82
N VAL A 123 6.71 5.43 0.34
CA VAL A 123 5.56 6.25 0.73
C VAL A 123 6.07 7.53 1.39
N GLY A 124 5.88 8.68 0.75
CA GLY A 124 6.36 9.99 1.19
C GLY A 124 5.51 10.63 2.29
N PHE A 125 4.38 10.03 2.67
CA PHE A 125 3.45 10.56 3.66
C PHE A 125 3.20 9.59 4.82
N ASN A 126 2.56 10.08 5.88
CA ASN A 126 2.16 9.29 7.03
C ASN A 126 0.63 9.24 7.13
N VAL A 127 0.12 8.13 7.65
CA VAL A 127 -1.32 7.92 7.91
C VAL A 127 -1.50 7.39 9.32
N VAL A 128 -2.40 8.00 10.08
CA VAL A 128 -2.82 7.59 11.41
C VAL A 128 -4.22 6.98 11.34
N ILE A 129 -4.45 5.92 12.10
CA ILE A 129 -5.77 5.28 12.23
C ILE A 129 -6.41 5.81 13.49
N HIS A 130 -7.65 6.32 13.37
CA HIS A 130 -8.52 6.67 14.48
C HIS A 130 -9.64 5.64 14.63
N GLU A 131 -10.40 5.71 15.71
CA GLU A 131 -11.58 4.88 15.93
C GLU A 131 -12.58 5.00 14.78
N GLY A 132 -13.41 3.96 14.56
CA GLY A 132 -14.40 3.93 13.49
C GLY A 132 -13.81 3.81 12.08
N ALA A 133 -12.64 3.18 11.91
CA ALA A 133 -11.97 2.98 10.64
C ALA A 133 -11.70 4.29 9.85
N VAL A 134 -11.29 5.34 10.57
CA VAL A 134 -10.89 6.62 9.99
C VAL A 134 -9.38 6.64 9.77
N PHE A 135 -8.95 6.86 8.53
CA PHE A 135 -7.56 6.86 8.10
C PHE A 135 -7.16 8.30 7.71
N GLN A 136 -6.39 8.95 8.56
CA GLN A 136 -6.01 10.34 8.39
C GLN A 136 -4.57 10.47 7.89
N GLN A 137 -4.40 11.07 6.72
CA GLN A 137 -3.09 11.50 6.24
C GLN A 137 -2.63 12.72 7.06
N THR A 138 -1.45 12.61 7.67
CA THR A 138 -0.90 13.64 8.57
C THR A 138 0.27 14.42 8.01
N THR A 139 0.92 13.89 6.97
CA THR A 139 1.99 14.59 6.23
C THR A 139 1.78 14.44 4.72
N THR A 140 2.28 15.39 3.94
CA THR A 140 2.27 15.33 2.47
C THR A 140 3.54 14.71 1.94
N GLY A 141 3.50 14.17 0.73
CA GLY A 141 4.63 13.66 -0.01
C GLY A 141 4.20 12.65 -1.08
N PRO A 142 5.02 12.42 -2.10
CA PRO A 142 4.70 11.50 -3.18
C PRO A 142 4.82 10.02 -2.78
N LEU A 143 4.17 9.17 -3.55
CA LEU A 143 4.57 7.78 -3.73
C LEU A 143 5.69 7.78 -4.76
N VAL A 144 6.91 7.48 -4.34
CA VAL A 144 8.03 7.34 -5.28
C VAL A 144 8.14 5.87 -5.67
N VAL A 145 7.96 5.57 -6.94
CA VAL A 145 7.90 4.21 -7.49
C VAL A 145 9.16 3.94 -8.28
N GLU A 146 9.74 2.75 -8.11
CA GLU A 146 10.86 2.26 -8.89
C GLU A 146 10.50 2.25 -10.38
N ALA A 147 11.27 2.99 -11.18
CA ALA A 147 11.05 3.09 -12.61
C ALA A 147 11.78 1.97 -13.36
N GLU A 148 11.05 1.29 -14.23
CA GLU A 148 11.54 0.36 -15.23
C GLU A 148 11.17 0.88 -16.62
N GLU A 149 11.63 0.22 -17.66
CA GLU A 149 11.23 0.54 -19.03
C GLU A 149 9.71 0.34 -19.18
N GLY A 150 9.01 1.33 -19.72
CA GLY A 150 7.55 1.29 -19.86
C GLY A 150 6.74 1.63 -18.60
N SER A 151 7.36 1.85 -17.43
CA SER A 151 6.63 2.12 -16.17
C SER A 151 5.67 3.32 -16.25
N ARG A 152 5.92 4.29 -17.12
CA ARG A 152 5.04 5.46 -17.27
C ARG A 152 3.65 5.09 -17.79
N ASP A 153 3.57 4.03 -18.56
CA ASP A 153 2.35 3.55 -19.25
C ASP A 153 1.66 2.44 -18.45
N ASP A 154 2.20 2.06 -17.28
CA ASP A 154 1.57 1.08 -16.40
C ASP A 154 0.18 1.56 -15.94
N PRO A 155 -0.92 0.82 -16.23
CA PRO A 155 -2.28 1.25 -15.89
C PRO A 155 -2.49 1.48 -14.39
N TRP A 156 -1.80 0.73 -13.54
CA TRP A 156 -1.90 0.88 -12.09
C TRP A 156 -1.27 2.19 -11.58
N ILE A 157 -0.22 2.70 -12.25
CA ILE A 157 0.36 4.01 -11.94
C ILE A 157 -0.62 5.12 -12.33
N ALA A 158 -1.27 5.00 -13.49
CA ALA A 158 -2.32 5.91 -13.91
C ALA A 158 -3.50 5.89 -12.91
N ALA A 159 -3.91 4.72 -12.42
CA ALA A 159 -4.96 4.59 -11.42
C ALA A 159 -4.60 5.29 -10.10
N LEU A 160 -3.36 5.14 -9.59
CA LEU A 160 -2.91 5.85 -8.39
C LEU A 160 -2.98 7.37 -8.57
N ARG A 161 -2.57 7.89 -9.74
CA ARG A 161 -2.66 9.33 -10.06
C ARG A 161 -4.11 9.80 -10.16
N SER A 162 -4.98 9.02 -10.80
CA SER A 162 -6.43 9.32 -10.89
C SER A 162 -7.10 9.30 -9.52
N ALA A 163 -6.58 8.52 -8.57
CA ALA A 163 -7.02 8.50 -7.18
C ALA A 163 -6.52 9.73 -6.36
N GLY A 164 -5.89 10.71 -7.01
CA GLY A 164 -5.41 11.94 -6.37
C GLY A 164 -4.09 11.79 -5.62
N LEU A 165 -3.38 10.65 -5.79
CA LEU A 165 -2.08 10.44 -5.19
C LEU A 165 -0.98 11.02 -6.08
N GLN A 166 -0.04 11.76 -5.48
CA GLN A 166 1.18 12.18 -6.19
C GLN A 166 2.06 10.96 -6.42
N VAL A 167 2.38 10.65 -7.69
CA VAL A 167 3.25 9.52 -8.04
C VAL A 167 4.42 10.01 -8.85
N GLU A 168 5.62 9.81 -8.32
CA GLU A 168 6.91 10.07 -8.95
C GLU A 168 7.59 8.77 -9.33
N LEU A 169 8.39 8.79 -10.39
CA LEU A 169 9.16 7.63 -10.85
C LEU A 169 10.64 7.92 -10.63
N ALA A 170 11.35 7.00 -9.97
CA ALA A 170 12.78 7.10 -9.69
C ALA A 170 13.56 5.88 -10.20
N LYS A 171 14.71 6.14 -10.81
CA LYS A 171 15.69 5.12 -11.21
C LYS A 171 17.10 5.67 -11.00
N PRO A 172 17.86 5.13 -10.06
CA PRO A 172 17.52 4.07 -9.11
C PRO A 172 16.59 4.54 -7.98
N ILE A 173 15.85 3.62 -7.35
CA ILE A 173 14.98 3.89 -6.19
C ILE A 173 15.76 3.97 -4.87
N ALA A 174 16.96 3.41 -4.81
CA ALA A 174 17.73 3.28 -3.58
C ALA A 174 18.00 4.62 -2.84
N PRO A 175 18.34 5.74 -3.49
CA PRO A 175 18.51 7.02 -2.79
C PRO A 175 17.26 7.44 -2.01
N GLU A 176 16.08 7.27 -2.59
CA GLU A 176 14.80 7.62 -1.97
C GLU A 176 14.51 6.74 -0.74
N GLN A 177 14.82 5.45 -0.83
CA GLN A 177 14.68 4.51 0.29
C GLN A 177 15.62 4.86 1.45
N TRP A 178 16.87 5.21 1.17
CA TRP A 178 17.84 5.61 2.19
C TRP A 178 17.46 6.95 2.83
N THR A 179 17.04 7.93 2.03
CA THR A 179 16.55 9.23 2.54
C THR A 179 15.39 9.02 3.50
N LYS A 180 14.37 8.22 3.11
CA LYS A 180 13.23 7.91 3.99
C LYS A 180 13.65 7.18 5.27
N LEU A 181 14.61 6.26 5.18
CA LEU A 181 15.13 5.54 6.35
C LEU A 181 15.80 6.48 7.34
N VAL A 182 16.63 7.40 6.88
CA VAL A 182 17.31 8.40 7.72
C VAL A 182 16.29 9.31 8.41
N VAL A 183 15.28 9.80 7.68
CA VAL A 183 14.22 10.62 8.24
C VAL A 183 13.44 9.85 9.33
N ASN A 184 13.10 8.59 9.09
CA ASN A 184 12.38 7.76 10.06
C ASN A 184 13.22 7.49 11.32
N LEU A 185 14.53 7.28 11.20
CA LEU A 185 15.45 7.13 12.34
C LEU A 185 15.52 8.41 13.17
N ASN A 186 15.61 9.56 12.53
CA ASN A 186 15.63 10.84 13.22
C ASN A 186 14.33 11.09 14.01
N ASN A 187 13.17 10.77 13.43
CA ASN A 187 11.88 10.86 14.11
C ASN A 187 11.80 9.92 15.33
N ALA A 188 12.37 8.71 15.24
CA ALA A 188 12.41 7.77 16.36
C ALA A 188 13.28 8.28 17.51
N ILE A 189 14.44 8.90 17.22
CA ILE A 189 15.31 9.51 18.23
C ILE A 189 14.59 10.68 18.94
N SER A 190 13.95 11.57 18.16
CA SER A 190 13.21 12.71 18.71
C SER A 190 12.00 12.31 19.57
N ALA A 191 11.44 11.14 19.36
CA ALA A 191 10.33 10.60 20.17
C ALA A 191 10.80 9.98 21.50
N LEU A 192 12.12 9.75 21.68
CA LEU A 192 12.73 9.16 22.88
C LEU A 192 13.41 10.21 23.76
N SER A 193 13.52 11.44 23.29
CA SER A 193 14.09 12.59 24.01
C SER A 193 13.02 13.54 24.54
#